data_daa4f069e1f518e5da69ce28d3691784
#
_entry.id   daa4f069e1f518e5da69ce28d3691784
#
_cell.length_a   1.000
_cell.length_b   1.000
_cell.length_c   1.000
_cell.angle_alpha   90.00
_cell.angle_beta   90.00
_cell.angle_gamma   90.00
#
_symmetry.space_group_name_H-M   'P 1'
#
loop_
_entity.id
_entity.type
_entity.pdbx_description
1 polymer ?
#
loop_
_entity_poly.entity_id
_entity_poly.type
_entity_poly.pdbx_seq_one_letter_code
_entity_poly.pdbx_strand_id
1 'polypeptide(L)'
;VRRPLFGSFVRLIPALVLVTGASKNAAAAPPTTSRAAEARHRDSADELPIQLGRVVETIESIYVDPVDRQRLFGGAVDGMVRELDPHSEYMDAEAYTAFRADSEGAFGGIGIEVDLRGEQIRVLAPIEGAPAEAAGILTGDQIIAIDGEAIDAKAFEKMVKKLRGEPGTKVTLSVKREGIKEAIHLVVTRAIVHVTSVRAQVLAEGILYVRVKQFQEGTADELVRAVAKARKQAGISGAMRGVLLDLRGNPGGLVDEATQI
;
A
#
# COMPACT_ATOMS: atom_id res chain seq x y z
N VAL A 1 4.52 -8.35 -40.47
CA VAL A 1 3.11 -8.31 -40.12
C VAL A 1 2.98 -7.60 -38.78
N ARG A 2 2.44 -6.37 -38.84
CA ARG A 2 1.83 -5.49 -37.82
C ARG A 2 2.11 -5.74 -36.33
N ARG A 3 2.86 -4.79 -35.73
CA ARG A 3 2.96 -4.53 -34.30
C ARG A 3 1.65 -3.83 -33.82
N PRO A 4 1.19 -4.06 -32.59
CA PRO A 4 0.45 -3.04 -31.84
C PRO A 4 1.35 -2.40 -30.78
N LEU A 5 1.38 -1.08 -30.82
CA LEU A 5 1.85 -0.16 -29.80
C LEU A 5 0.86 -0.22 -28.60
N PHE A 6 1.34 -0.57 -27.42
CA PHE A 6 0.69 -0.22 -26.17
C PHE A 6 1.73 0.43 -25.27
N GLY A 7 1.76 1.75 -25.34
CA GLY A 7 2.41 2.57 -24.35
C GLY A 7 1.32 3.19 -23.47
N SER A 8 1.22 2.75 -22.24
CA SER A 8 0.48 3.47 -21.21
C SER A 8 1.48 3.92 -20.16
N PHE A 9 1.84 5.19 -20.25
CA PHE A 9 2.65 5.89 -19.27
C PHE A 9 1.80 6.22 -18.04
N VAL A 10 2.08 5.58 -16.93
CA VAL A 10 1.67 6.09 -15.62
C VAL A 10 2.67 7.18 -15.23
N ARG A 11 2.24 8.44 -15.30
CA ARG A 11 3.02 9.57 -14.78
C ARG A 11 2.56 9.86 -13.35
N LEU A 12 3.41 9.54 -12.40
CA LEU A 12 3.39 10.18 -11.09
C LEU A 12 3.71 11.66 -11.29
N ILE A 13 2.87 12.55 -10.80
CA ILE A 13 3.12 14.00 -10.80
C ILE A 13 3.61 14.37 -9.40
N PRO A 14 4.90 14.68 -9.22
CA PRO A 14 5.31 15.47 -8.07
C PRO A 14 5.09 16.95 -8.40
N ALA A 15 4.59 17.69 -7.41
CA ALA A 15 4.55 19.14 -7.26
C ALA A 15 4.89 19.99 -8.50
N LEU A 16 3.90 20.79 -8.89
CA LEU A 16 3.91 21.81 -9.92
C LEU A 16 5.14 22.74 -9.83
N VAL A 17 6.09 22.57 -10.74
CA VAL A 17 7.11 23.60 -11.05
C VAL A 17 6.77 24.17 -12.42
N LEU A 18 6.31 25.43 -12.43
CA LEU A 18 6.12 26.22 -13.64
C LEU A 18 7.50 26.57 -14.22
N VAL A 19 7.84 26.02 -15.38
CA VAL A 19 8.95 26.51 -16.20
C VAL A 19 8.36 27.28 -17.39
N THR A 20 8.54 28.61 -17.38
CA THR A 20 8.22 29.48 -18.50
C THR A 20 9.33 29.38 -19.54
N GLY A 21 9.07 28.70 -20.65
CA GLY A 21 9.91 28.73 -21.85
C GLY A 21 9.33 29.69 -22.87
N ALA A 22 9.99 30.82 -23.07
CA ALA A 22 9.62 31.79 -24.10
C ALA A 22 10.03 31.29 -25.48
N SER A 23 9.06 30.97 -26.33
CA SER A 23 9.27 30.85 -27.78
C SER A 23 8.67 32.07 -28.48
N LYS A 24 9.53 32.86 -29.11
CA LYS A 24 9.15 33.95 -30.00
C LYS A 24 8.68 33.38 -31.35
N ASN A 25 7.40 33.55 -31.66
CA ASN A 25 6.96 33.65 -33.05
C ASN A 25 5.79 34.60 -33.18
N ALA A 26 5.86 35.37 -34.27
CA ALA A 26 5.15 36.60 -34.49
C ALA A 26 3.66 36.45 -34.83
N ALA A 27 2.90 37.43 -34.34
CA ALA A 27 1.79 38.16 -34.97
C ALA A 27 0.57 37.38 -35.48
N ALA A 28 -0.46 37.36 -34.64
CA ALA A 28 -1.83 37.76 -35.01
C ALA A 28 -2.48 38.30 -33.73
N ALA A 29 -2.98 39.52 -33.73
CA ALA A 29 -3.66 40.09 -32.58
C ALA A 29 -4.95 39.33 -32.30
N PRO A 30 -5.17 38.82 -31.07
CA PRO A 30 -6.44 38.21 -30.74
C PRO A 30 -7.53 39.28 -30.54
N PRO A 31 -8.81 38.95 -30.82
CA PRO A 31 -9.91 39.87 -30.70
C PRO A 31 -10.09 40.32 -29.25
N THR A 32 -10.46 41.57 -29.07
CA THR A 32 -10.56 42.34 -27.82
C THR A 32 -11.63 41.85 -26.82
N THR A 33 -12.20 40.67 -27.04
CA THR A 33 -13.22 40.05 -26.16
C THR A 33 -12.66 39.20 -24.99
N SER A 34 -11.33 39.01 -24.96
CA SER A 34 -10.71 38.02 -24.03
C SER A 34 -10.57 38.56 -22.59
N ARG A 35 -10.26 39.84 -22.40
CA ARG A 35 -9.88 40.38 -21.07
C ARG A 35 -11.04 40.45 -20.06
N ALA A 36 -12.25 40.79 -20.57
CA ALA A 36 -13.46 40.83 -19.72
C ALA A 36 -14.04 39.42 -19.43
N ALA A 37 -13.80 38.44 -20.31
CA ALA A 37 -14.16 37.08 -20.11
C ALA A 37 -13.19 36.38 -19.12
N GLU A 38 -11.89 36.68 -19.24
CA GLU A 38 -10.86 36.20 -18.30
C GLU A 38 -11.02 36.82 -16.91
N ALA A 39 -11.40 38.07 -16.78
CA ALA A 39 -11.70 38.74 -15.52
C ALA A 39 -12.92 38.07 -14.83
N ARG A 40 -14.01 37.87 -15.56
CA ARG A 40 -15.21 37.21 -15.02
C ARG A 40 -14.96 35.76 -14.65
N HIS A 41 -14.07 35.05 -15.34
CA HIS A 41 -13.70 33.70 -15.04
C HIS A 41 -12.80 33.60 -13.78
N ARG A 42 -11.94 34.63 -13.56
CA ARG A 42 -11.14 34.74 -12.32
C ARG A 42 -12.01 35.08 -11.12
N ASP A 43 -12.92 36.03 -11.23
CA ASP A 43 -13.83 36.40 -10.13
C ASP A 43 -14.72 35.20 -9.72
N SER A 44 -15.19 34.40 -10.68
CA SER A 44 -15.97 33.18 -10.36
C SER A 44 -15.10 32.04 -9.77
N ALA A 45 -13.83 31.93 -10.16
CA ALA A 45 -12.91 30.92 -9.62
C ALA A 45 -12.53 31.20 -8.16
N ASP A 46 -12.42 32.49 -7.79
CA ASP A 46 -12.16 32.92 -6.41
C ASP A 46 -13.36 32.68 -5.47
N GLU A 47 -14.57 32.64 -6.00
CA GLU A 47 -15.79 32.38 -5.24
C GLU A 47 -16.02 30.90 -4.92
N LEU A 48 -15.54 29.97 -5.76
CA LEU A 48 -15.80 28.52 -5.58
C LEU A 48 -15.30 27.95 -4.24
N PRO A 49 -14.08 28.27 -3.76
CA PRO A 49 -13.63 27.80 -2.45
C PRO A 49 -14.50 28.34 -1.31
N ILE A 50 -14.98 29.58 -1.42
CA ILE A 50 -15.87 30.19 -0.43
C ILE A 50 -17.25 29.51 -0.43
N GLN A 51 -17.76 29.18 -1.61
CA GLN A 51 -19.03 28.44 -1.75
C GLN A 51 -18.91 27.04 -1.16
N LEU A 52 -17.81 26.31 -1.39
CA LEU A 52 -17.56 25.01 -0.79
C LEU A 52 -17.56 25.09 0.74
N GLY A 53 -16.89 26.11 1.30
CA GLY A 53 -16.90 26.36 2.75
C GLY A 53 -18.30 26.57 3.30
N ARG A 54 -19.14 27.38 2.62
CA ARG A 54 -20.54 27.61 2.99
C ARG A 54 -21.39 26.35 2.92
N VAL A 55 -21.15 25.47 1.94
CA VAL A 55 -21.84 24.16 1.86
C VAL A 55 -21.51 23.32 3.05
N VAL A 56 -20.23 23.24 3.45
CA VAL A 56 -19.81 22.49 4.64
C VAL A 56 -20.48 23.05 5.90
N GLU A 57 -20.45 24.37 6.11
CA GLU A 57 -21.13 25.05 7.24
C GLU A 57 -22.63 24.78 7.25
N THR A 58 -23.27 24.79 6.08
CA THR A 58 -24.69 24.48 5.95
C THR A 58 -24.98 23.03 6.39
N ILE A 59 -24.18 22.07 5.89
CA ILE A 59 -24.34 20.66 6.28
C ILE A 59 -24.17 20.50 7.80
N GLU A 60 -23.14 21.08 8.39
CA GLU A 60 -22.89 21.03 9.83
C GLU A 60 -24.06 21.61 10.66
N SER A 61 -24.76 22.62 10.12
CA SER A 61 -25.84 23.30 10.84
C SER A 61 -27.21 22.62 10.72
N ILE A 62 -27.49 21.90 9.64
CA ILE A 62 -28.82 21.35 9.37
C ILE A 62 -28.90 19.83 9.39
N TYR A 63 -27.75 19.12 9.32
CA TYR A 63 -27.76 17.66 9.33
C TYR A 63 -28.12 17.13 10.72
N VAL A 64 -28.88 16.03 10.78
CA VAL A 64 -29.47 15.50 12.01
C VAL A 64 -28.43 14.95 12.99
N ASP A 65 -27.35 14.36 12.48
CA ASP A 65 -26.27 13.80 13.28
C ASP A 65 -25.02 14.69 13.24
N PRO A 66 -24.16 14.66 14.28
CA PRO A 66 -22.88 15.35 14.25
C PRO A 66 -22.02 14.90 13.06
N VAL A 67 -21.52 15.85 12.29
CA VAL A 67 -20.73 15.58 11.07
C VAL A 67 -19.26 15.88 11.34
N ASP A 68 -18.39 14.97 10.89
CA ASP A 68 -16.95 15.18 10.90
C ASP A 68 -16.54 16.06 9.70
N ARG A 69 -16.10 17.28 10.00
CA ARG A 69 -15.67 18.27 9.01
C ARG A 69 -14.50 17.78 8.15
N GLN A 70 -13.56 17.07 8.75
CA GLN A 70 -12.40 16.54 8.01
C GLN A 70 -12.84 15.46 7.03
N ARG A 71 -13.77 14.62 7.41
CA ARG A 71 -14.37 13.60 6.54
C ARG A 71 -15.13 14.21 5.37
N LEU A 72 -15.91 15.27 5.62
CA LEU A 72 -16.59 16.01 4.53
C LEU A 72 -15.58 16.62 3.56
N PHE A 73 -14.54 17.27 4.08
CA PHE A 73 -13.50 17.88 3.26
C PHE A 73 -12.77 16.81 2.42
N GLY A 74 -12.37 15.70 3.03
CA GLY A 74 -11.73 14.58 2.32
C GLY A 74 -12.61 14.04 1.19
N GLY A 75 -13.92 13.85 1.45
CA GLY A 75 -14.87 13.42 0.43
C GLY A 75 -15.05 14.43 -0.72
N ALA A 76 -14.99 15.72 -0.42
CA ALA A 76 -15.03 16.77 -1.45
C ALA A 76 -13.78 16.75 -2.34
N VAL A 77 -12.59 16.63 -1.75
CA VAL A 77 -11.32 16.53 -2.47
C VAL A 77 -11.28 15.27 -3.33
N ASP A 78 -11.66 14.11 -2.76
CA ASP A 78 -11.75 12.86 -3.49
C ASP A 78 -12.70 12.95 -4.69
N GLY A 79 -13.88 13.58 -4.50
CA GLY A 79 -14.82 13.84 -5.59
C GLY A 79 -14.24 14.71 -6.71
N MET A 80 -13.51 15.79 -6.35
CA MET A 80 -12.85 16.64 -7.34
C MET A 80 -11.77 15.90 -8.13
N VAL A 81 -10.98 15.05 -7.45
CA VAL A 81 -9.89 14.31 -8.09
C VAL A 81 -10.44 13.24 -9.04
N ARG A 82 -11.56 12.60 -8.69
CA ARG A 82 -12.22 11.61 -9.57
C ARG A 82 -12.77 12.17 -10.86
N GLU A 83 -13.06 13.49 -10.92
CA GLU A 83 -13.47 14.18 -12.14
C GLU A 83 -12.32 14.36 -13.15
N LEU A 84 -11.06 14.16 -12.75
CA LEU A 84 -9.90 14.34 -13.64
C LEU A 84 -9.75 13.15 -14.59
N ASP A 85 -9.61 11.93 -14.03
CA ASP A 85 -9.48 10.67 -14.76
C ASP A 85 -9.67 9.46 -13.82
N PRO A 86 -9.86 8.24 -14.36
CA PRO A 86 -10.05 7.03 -13.56
C PRO A 86 -8.82 6.57 -12.76
N HIS A 87 -7.65 7.14 -12.99
CA HIS A 87 -6.39 6.75 -12.38
C HIS A 87 -5.91 7.76 -11.33
N SER A 88 -6.59 8.91 -11.23
CA SER A 88 -6.29 9.92 -10.21
C SER A 88 -7.01 9.56 -8.92
N GLU A 89 -6.27 9.58 -7.81
CA GLU A 89 -6.76 9.26 -6.47
C GLU A 89 -6.23 10.26 -5.45
N TYR A 90 -7.09 10.67 -4.53
CA TYR A 90 -6.69 11.43 -3.35
C TYR A 90 -6.41 10.49 -2.20
N MET A 91 -5.24 10.63 -1.60
CA MET A 91 -4.85 9.91 -0.39
C MET A 91 -4.72 10.89 0.76
N ASP A 92 -5.45 10.66 1.83
CA ASP A 92 -5.20 11.35 3.09
C ASP A 92 -3.87 10.87 3.71
N ALA A 93 -3.47 11.45 4.84
CA ALA A 93 -2.19 11.13 5.48
C ALA A 93 -2.08 9.65 5.89
N GLU A 94 -3.19 9.04 6.33
CA GLU A 94 -3.22 7.62 6.73
C GLU A 94 -3.11 6.72 5.49
N ALA A 95 -3.91 6.98 4.47
CA ALA A 95 -3.90 6.24 3.20
C ALA A 95 -2.53 6.36 2.50
N TYR A 96 -1.95 7.56 2.48
CA TYR A 96 -0.61 7.76 1.91
C TYR A 96 0.48 7.01 2.68
N THR A 97 0.40 7.00 4.02
CA THR A 97 1.35 6.24 4.84
C THR A 97 1.22 4.73 4.57
N ALA A 98 -0.01 4.23 4.44
CA ALA A 98 -0.25 2.83 4.08
C ALA A 98 0.26 2.49 2.68
N PHE A 99 0.00 3.36 1.70
CA PHE A 99 0.50 3.21 0.33
C PHE A 99 2.03 3.18 0.26
N ARG A 100 2.69 4.09 1.00
CA ARG A 100 4.15 4.08 1.10
C ARG A 100 4.68 2.80 1.70
N ALA A 101 4.11 2.36 2.82
CA ALA A 101 4.53 1.12 3.48
C ALA A 101 4.38 -0.10 2.56
N ASP A 102 3.33 -0.14 1.74
CA ASP A 102 3.12 -1.20 0.75
C ASP A 102 4.14 -1.12 -0.39
N SER A 103 4.44 0.08 -0.88
CA SER A 103 5.43 0.31 -1.94
C SER A 103 6.87 0.03 -1.47
N GLU A 104 7.21 0.38 -0.24
CA GLU A 104 8.50 0.12 0.39
C GLU A 104 8.63 -1.35 0.83
N GLY A 105 7.52 -2.10 0.89
CA GLY A 105 7.48 -3.47 1.40
C GLY A 105 7.87 -3.56 2.88
N ALA A 106 7.72 -2.46 3.63
CA ALA A 106 8.11 -2.35 5.02
C ALA A 106 7.05 -1.60 5.82
N PHE A 107 6.65 -2.12 6.95
CA PHE A 107 5.67 -1.47 7.82
C PHE A 107 5.99 -1.67 9.30
N GLY A 108 5.57 -0.72 10.12
CA GLY A 108 5.64 -0.86 11.58
C GLY A 108 4.57 -1.84 12.08
N GLY A 109 5.00 -2.88 12.80
CA GLY A 109 4.08 -3.90 13.31
C GLY A 109 4.77 -5.07 13.97
N ILE A 110 4.02 -6.16 14.15
CA ILE A 110 4.53 -7.37 14.81
C ILE A 110 4.98 -8.46 13.82
N GLY A 111 4.57 -8.39 12.55
CA GLY A 111 4.98 -9.34 11.51
C GLY A 111 4.30 -10.70 11.61
N ILE A 112 2.99 -10.75 11.39
CA ILE A 112 2.21 -11.98 11.21
C ILE A 112 1.33 -11.91 9.97
N GLU A 113 1.21 -13.03 9.27
CA GLU A 113 0.17 -13.25 8.28
C GLU A 113 -1.05 -13.85 9.00
N VAL A 114 -2.23 -13.23 8.83
CA VAL A 114 -3.46 -13.68 9.46
C VAL A 114 -4.56 -13.90 8.44
N ASP A 115 -5.48 -14.80 8.77
CA ASP A 115 -6.67 -15.09 7.97
C ASP A 115 -7.92 -15.08 8.87
N LEU A 116 -9.05 -14.67 8.30
CA LEU A 116 -10.35 -14.73 8.97
C LEU A 116 -11.06 -16.02 8.55
N ARG A 117 -11.23 -16.95 9.50
CA ARG A 117 -11.98 -18.19 9.29
C ARG A 117 -13.25 -18.20 10.16
N GLY A 118 -14.37 -17.94 9.54
CA GLY A 118 -15.62 -17.69 10.27
C GLY A 118 -15.49 -16.43 11.13
N GLU A 119 -15.60 -16.57 12.43
CA GLU A 119 -15.46 -15.46 13.40
C GLU A 119 -14.10 -15.47 14.12
N GLN A 120 -13.10 -16.16 13.58
CA GLN A 120 -11.80 -16.35 14.23
C GLN A 120 -10.67 -15.77 13.39
N ILE A 121 -9.81 -14.98 14.00
CA ILE A 121 -8.54 -14.55 13.40
C ILE A 121 -7.49 -15.60 13.73
N ARG A 122 -6.94 -16.24 12.68
CA ARG A 122 -5.93 -17.28 12.83
C ARG A 122 -4.61 -16.85 12.21
N VAL A 123 -3.52 -17.13 12.90
CA VAL A 123 -2.16 -16.92 12.38
C VAL A 123 -1.87 -17.98 11.32
N LEU A 124 -1.62 -17.52 10.08
CA LEU A 124 -1.16 -18.37 8.99
C LEU A 124 0.32 -18.67 9.15
N ALA A 125 1.12 -17.63 9.40
CA ALA A 125 2.53 -17.75 9.70
C ALA A 125 3.06 -16.47 10.37
N PRO A 126 4.00 -16.53 11.31
CA PRO A 126 4.85 -15.39 11.62
C PRO A 126 5.81 -15.13 10.46
N ILE A 127 6.15 -13.85 10.23
CA ILE A 127 7.16 -13.46 9.23
C ILE A 127 8.55 -13.75 9.82
N GLU A 128 9.40 -14.39 9.04
CA GLU A 128 10.78 -14.76 9.44
C GLU A 128 11.55 -13.51 9.89
N GLY A 129 12.17 -13.57 11.07
CA GLY A 129 12.92 -12.47 11.68
C GLY A 129 12.08 -11.34 12.27
N ALA A 130 10.74 -11.43 12.22
CA ALA A 130 9.86 -10.42 12.77
C ALA A 130 9.61 -10.58 14.29
N PRO A 131 9.15 -9.51 14.98
CA PRO A 131 8.91 -9.55 16.42
C PRO A 131 7.98 -10.65 16.90
N ALA A 132 6.99 -11.01 16.11
CA ALA A 132 6.03 -12.05 16.45
C ALA A 132 6.68 -13.44 16.57
N GLU A 133 7.60 -13.77 15.67
CA GLU A 133 8.38 -15.02 15.73
C GLU A 133 9.22 -15.06 17.01
N ALA A 134 9.94 -13.97 17.31
CA ALA A 134 10.74 -13.86 18.53
C ALA A 134 9.90 -13.93 19.81
N ALA A 135 8.65 -13.47 19.78
CA ALA A 135 7.70 -13.57 20.89
C ALA A 135 7.06 -14.95 21.04
N GLY A 136 7.33 -15.89 20.14
CA GLY A 136 6.84 -17.26 20.19
C GLY A 136 5.41 -17.45 19.66
N ILE A 137 4.95 -16.56 18.79
CA ILE A 137 3.71 -16.75 18.01
C ILE A 137 3.96 -17.86 16.99
N LEU A 138 3.02 -18.79 16.87
CA LEU A 138 3.12 -19.95 16.00
C LEU A 138 1.99 -19.99 14.97
N THR A 139 2.27 -20.65 13.85
CA THR A 139 1.25 -21.01 12.86
C THR A 139 0.12 -21.79 13.52
N GLY A 140 -1.11 -21.41 13.23
CA GLY A 140 -2.32 -22.01 13.78
C GLY A 140 -2.83 -21.37 15.06
N ASP A 141 -2.08 -20.48 15.72
CA ASP A 141 -2.55 -19.72 16.87
C ASP A 141 -3.84 -18.95 16.50
N GLN A 142 -4.84 -19.03 17.35
CA GLN A 142 -6.06 -18.24 17.23
C GLN A 142 -5.93 -17.01 18.11
N ILE A 143 -5.97 -15.83 17.53
CA ILE A 143 -5.97 -14.58 18.28
C ILE A 143 -7.39 -14.37 18.84
N ILE A 144 -7.52 -14.24 20.16
CA ILE A 144 -8.78 -14.09 20.87
C ILE A 144 -8.96 -12.69 21.45
N ALA A 145 -7.85 -11.97 21.72
CA ALA A 145 -7.90 -10.58 22.15
C ALA A 145 -6.61 -9.85 21.76
N ILE A 146 -6.72 -8.52 21.56
CA ILE A 146 -5.62 -7.59 21.32
C ILE A 146 -5.74 -6.46 22.34
N ASP A 147 -4.70 -6.22 23.14
CA ASP A 147 -4.65 -5.25 24.24
C ASP A 147 -5.85 -5.37 25.21
N GLY A 148 -6.28 -6.62 25.48
CA GLY A 148 -7.42 -6.94 26.34
C GLY A 148 -8.81 -6.79 25.67
N GLU A 149 -8.89 -6.25 24.46
CA GLU A 149 -10.14 -6.16 23.69
C GLU A 149 -10.36 -7.46 22.91
N ALA A 150 -11.50 -8.10 23.14
CA ALA A 150 -11.87 -9.33 22.44
C ALA A 150 -12.01 -9.10 20.93
N ILE A 151 -11.69 -10.12 20.16
CA ILE A 151 -11.78 -10.08 18.69
C ILE A 151 -13.25 -9.94 18.26
N ASP A 152 -13.52 -8.97 17.41
CA ASP A 152 -14.74 -8.83 16.64
C ASP A 152 -14.46 -9.12 15.16
N ALA A 153 -14.96 -10.24 14.67
CA ALA A 153 -14.78 -10.64 13.28
C ALA A 153 -15.36 -9.63 12.28
N LYS A 154 -16.41 -8.89 12.67
CA LYS A 154 -17.00 -7.85 11.82
C LYS A 154 -16.10 -6.63 11.67
N ALA A 155 -15.15 -6.45 12.59
CA ALA A 155 -14.17 -5.37 12.61
C ALA A 155 -12.75 -5.87 12.28
N PHE A 156 -12.62 -6.93 11.45
CA PHE A 156 -11.34 -7.57 11.11
C PHE A 156 -10.26 -6.57 10.71
N GLU A 157 -10.56 -5.66 9.79
CA GLU A 157 -9.60 -4.64 9.34
C GLU A 157 -9.13 -3.75 10.50
N LYS A 158 -10.04 -3.34 11.38
CA LYS A 158 -9.70 -2.55 12.57
C LYS A 158 -8.80 -3.34 13.53
N MET A 159 -9.04 -4.65 13.69
CA MET A 159 -8.21 -5.51 14.52
C MET A 159 -6.81 -5.69 13.91
N VAL A 160 -6.71 -5.88 12.58
CA VAL A 160 -5.44 -5.95 11.87
C VAL A 160 -4.66 -4.64 12.00
N LYS A 161 -5.34 -3.48 11.89
CA LYS A 161 -4.71 -2.17 12.12
C LYS A 161 -4.09 -2.04 13.52
N LYS A 162 -4.68 -2.65 14.57
CA LYS A 162 -4.10 -2.66 15.92
C LYS A 162 -2.81 -3.45 16.04
N LEU A 163 -2.57 -4.42 15.15
CA LEU A 163 -1.30 -5.17 15.10
C LEU A 163 -0.17 -4.34 14.49
N ARG A 164 -0.52 -3.35 13.66
CA ARG A 164 0.41 -2.34 13.15
C ARG A 164 0.60 -1.23 14.17
N GLY A 165 1.59 -0.40 13.97
CA GLY A 165 1.85 0.79 14.79
C GLY A 165 3.33 1.16 14.79
N GLU A 166 3.66 2.22 15.51
CA GLU A 166 5.01 2.77 15.56
C GLU A 166 6.01 1.76 16.15
N PRO A 167 7.19 1.61 15.51
CA PRO A 167 8.27 0.79 16.04
C PRO A 167 8.63 1.19 17.50
N GLY A 168 8.89 0.19 18.34
CA GLY A 168 9.18 0.39 19.76
C GLY A 168 7.93 0.37 20.66
N THR A 169 6.72 0.54 20.13
CA THR A 169 5.48 0.39 20.91
C THR A 169 5.17 -1.08 21.15
N LYS A 170 4.39 -1.38 22.17
CA LYS A 170 4.02 -2.75 22.54
C LYS A 170 2.57 -3.03 22.22
N VAL A 171 2.26 -4.28 21.93
CA VAL A 171 0.91 -4.83 21.83
C VAL A 171 0.87 -6.15 22.58
N THR A 172 -0.24 -6.38 23.29
CA THR A 172 -0.48 -7.63 24.02
C THR A 172 -1.47 -8.47 23.24
N LEU A 173 -1.07 -9.68 22.86
CA LEU A 173 -1.95 -10.65 22.22
C LEU A 173 -2.35 -11.73 23.21
N SER A 174 -3.64 -12.07 23.23
CA SER A 174 -4.13 -13.28 23.83
C SER A 174 -4.41 -14.29 22.74
N VAL A 175 -3.73 -15.41 22.76
CA VAL A 175 -3.88 -16.45 21.75
C VAL A 175 -4.33 -17.76 22.36
N LYS A 176 -5.14 -18.51 21.63
CA LYS A 176 -5.50 -19.90 21.92
C LYS A 176 -4.73 -20.80 20.99
N ARG A 177 -4.00 -21.76 21.57
CA ARG A 177 -3.16 -22.72 20.83
C ARG A 177 -3.69 -24.13 20.99
N GLU A 178 -3.66 -24.91 19.93
CA GLU A 178 -4.08 -26.29 19.96
C GLU A 178 -3.24 -27.10 20.99
N GLY A 179 -3.92 -27.93 21.78
CA GLY A 179 -3.27 -28.69 22.84
C GLY A 179 -3.05 -27.94 24.16
N ILE A 180 -3.29 -26.62 24.21
CA ILE A 180 -3.17 -25.81 25.43
C ILE A 180 -4.56 -25.31 25.84
N LYS A 181 -4.99 -25.62 27.09
CA LYS A 181 -6.32 -25.25 27.57
C LYS A 181 -6.44 -23.79 27.90
N GLU A 182 -5.39 -23.16 28.41
CA GLU A 182 -5.37 -21.78 28.85
C GLU A 182 -4.94 -20.85 27.72
N ALA A 183 -5.44 -19.61 27.74
CA ALA A 183 -4.99 -18.59 26.80
C ALA A 183 -3.54 -18.19 27.12
N ILE A 184 -2.73 -18.05 26.08
CA ILE A 184 -1.35 -17.60 26.19
C ILE A 184 -1.35 -16.08 25.95
N HIS A 185 -0.74 -15.32 26.86
CA HIS A 185 -0.59 -13.89 26.74
C HIS A 185 0.84 -13.55 26.29
N LEU A 186 0.96 -12.92 25.12
CA LEU A 186 2.23 -12.58 24.50
C LEU A 186 2.33 -11.07 24.33
N VAL A 187 3.39 -10.48 24.88
CA VAL A 187 3.69 -9.05 24.69
C VAL A 187 4.71 -8.94 23.56
N VAL A 188 4.32 -8.26 22.48
CA VAL A 188 5.17 -8.10 21.31
C VAL A 188 5.52 -6.62 21.14
N THR A 189 6.82 -6.33 21.00
CA THR A 189 7.29 -4.98 20.69
C THR A 189 7.29 -4.83 19.18
N ARG A 190 6.55 -3.83 18.65
CA ARG A 190 6.50 -3.57 17.22
C ARG A 190 7.87 -3.13 16.69
N ALA A 191 8.20 -3.54 15.49
CA ALA A 191 9.40 -3.13 14.77
C ALA A 191 9.06 -2.85 13.30
N ILE A 192 10.02 -2.35 12.53
CA ILE A 192 9.90 -2.36 11.07
C ILE A 192 9.95 -3.80 10.61
N VAL A 193 8.90 -4.25 9.94
CA VAL A 193 8.77 -5.60 9.36
C VAL A 193 8.94 -5.47 7.86
N HIS A 194 9.89 -6.19 7.29
CA HIS A 194 10.08 -6.27 5.85
C HIS A 194 9.34 -7.50 5.30
N VAL A 195 8.48 -7.27 4.33
CA VAL A 195 7.74 -8.33 3.65
C VAL A 195 8.56 -8.82 2.47
N THR A 196 8.92 -10.11 2.49
CA THR A 196 9.65 -10.72 1.39
C THR A 196 8.80 -10.75 0.12
N SER A 197 9.25 -10.04 -0.93
CA SER A 197 8.60 -9.98 -2.23
C SER A 197 8.98 -11.15 -3.14
N VAL A 198 10.15 -11.75 -2.92
CA VAL A 198 10.70 -12.80 -3.78
C VAL A 198 10.95 -14.09 -2.99
N ARG A 199 10.56 -15.21 -3.57
CA ARG A 199 10.98 -16.55 -3.12
C ARG A 199 11.63 -17.28 -4.28
N ALA A 200 12.77 -17.92 -4.02
CA ALA A 200 13.47 -18.73 -5.00
C ALA A 200 13.81 -20.09 -4.42
N GLN A 201 13.71 -21.13 -5.23
CA GLN A 201 14.13 -22.49 -4.92
C GLN A 201 14.61 -23.21 -6.18
N VAL A 202 15.50 -24.17 -6.03
CA VAL A 202 15.88 -25.04 -7.13
C VAL A 202 15.01 -26.28 -7.10
N LEU A 203 14.29 -26.53 -8.17
CA LEU A 203 13.50 -27.73 -8.39
C LEU A 203 14.40 -28.86 -8.91
N ALA A 204 13.80 -30.07 -9.07
CA ALA A 204 14.47 -31.18 -9.72
C ALA A 204 15.01 -30.78 -11.09
N GLU A 205 16.05 -31.47 -11.53
CA GLU A 205 16.73 -31.27 -12.84
C GLU A 205 17.40 -29.89 -13.01
N GLY A 206 17.64 -29.12 -11.95
CA GLY A 206 18.35 -27.86 -12.02
C GLY A 206 17.52 -26.70 -12.62
N ILE A 207 16.21 -26.73 -12.48
CA ILE A 207 15.30 -25.63 -12.83
C ILE A 207 15.19 -24.69 -11.63
N LEU A 208 15.48 -23.41 -11.84
CA LEU A 208 15.28 -22.37 -10.85
C LEU A 208 13.81 -21.91 -10.88
N TYR A 209 13.08 -22.12 -9.79
CA TYR A 209 11.77 -21.53 -9.59
C TYR A 209 11.90 -20.23 -8.81
N VAL A 210 11.35 -19.16 -9.36
CA VAL A 210 11.30 -17.82 -8.74
C VAL A 210 9.87 -17.38 -8.71
N ARG A 211 9.37 -17.00 -7.53
CA ARG A 211 8.08 -16.35 -7.37
C ARG A 211 8.28 -14.91 -6.93
N VAL A 212 7.77 -13.96 -7.69
CA VAL A 212 7.70 -12.54 -7.32
C VAL A 212 6.25 -12.23 -6.95
N LYS A 213 6.01 -11.91 -5.68
CA LYS A 213 4.67 -11.65 -5.15
C LYS A 213 4.18 -10.25 -5.53
N GLN A 214 5.09 -9.26 -5.51
CA GLN A 214 4.82 -7.85 -5.78
C GLN A 214 6.15 -7.17 -6.15
N PHE A 215 6.08 -6.07 -6.90
CA PHE A 215 7.25 -5.23 -7.20
C PHE A 215 7.32 -4.06 -6.23
N GLN A 216 7.93 -4.27 -5.08
CA GLN A 216 8.20 -3.27 -4.05
C GLN A 216 9.66 -2.81 -4.12
N GLU A 217 10.01 -1.75 -3.40
CA GLU A 217 11.39 -1.25 -3.36
C GLU A 217 12.37 -2.35 -2.92
N GLY A 218 13.44 -2.51 -3.69
CA GLY A 218 14.48 -3.52 -3.47
C GLY A 218 14.14 -4.93 -3.93
N THR A 219 13.03 -5.14 -4.67
CA THR A 219 12.63 -6.47 -5.20
C THR A 219 13.70 -7.06 -6.14
N ALA A 220 14.35 -6.24 -6.98
CA ALA A 220 15.42 -6.70 -7.86
C ALA A 220 16.63 -7.21 -7.06
N ASP A 221 17.06 -6.49 -6.05
CA ASP A 221 18.14 -6.92 -5.16
C ASP A 221 17.76 -8.16 -4.36
N GLU A 222 16.51 -8.25 -3.92
CA GLU A 222 15.99 -9.42 -3.21
C GLU A 222 16.00 -10.66 -4.10
N LEU A 223 15.65 -10.49 -5.38
CA LEU A 223 15.74 -11.57 -6.36
C LEU A 223 17.17 -12.12 -6.47
N VAL A 224 18.15 -11.24 -6.61
CA VAL A 224 19.56 -11.65 -6.70
C VAL A 224 19.98 -12.43 -5.45
N ARG A 225 19.64 -11.94 -4.27
CA ARG A 225 19.93 -12.62 -2.98
C ARG A 225 19.21 -13.97 -2.86
N ALA A 226 17.92 -14.01 -3.21
CA ALA A 226 17.11 -15.23 -3.13
C ALA A 226 17.63 -16.32 -4.08
N VAL A 227 18.00 -15.95 -5.30
CA VAL A 227 18.60 -16.88 -6.29
C VAL A 227 19.94 -17.40 -5.80
N ALA A 228 20.81 -16.53 -5.28
CA ALA A 228 22.11 -16.96 -4.72
C ALA A 228 21.95 -17.93 -3.55
N LYS A 229 21.00 -17.64 -2.64
CA LYS A 229 20.66 -18.53 -1.49
C LYS A 229 20.16 -19.89 -1.98
N ALA A 230 19.22 -19.91 -2.93
CA ALA A 230 18.64 -21.13 -3.47
C ALA A 230 19.68 -22.02 -4.16
N ARG A 231 20.59 -21.43 -4.98
CA ARG A 231 21.70 -22.14 -5.62
C ARG A 231 22.67 -22.75 -4.62
N LYS A 232 23.02 -21.99 -3.57
CA LYS A 232 23.90 -22.47 -2.49
C LYS A 232 23.28 -23.64 -1.74
N GLN A 233 22.00 -23.55 -1.41
CA GLN A 233 21.27 -24.61 -0.70
C GLN A 233 21.17 -25.91 -1.53
N ALA A 234 21.02 -25.77 -2.85
CA ALA A 234 20.98 -26.91 -3.78
C ALA A 234 22.36 -27.46 -4.14
N GLY A 235 23.46 -26.84 -3.68
CA GLY A 235 24.82 -27.27 -4.03
C GLY A 235 25.20 -27.06 -5.52
N ILE A 236 24.50 -26.15 -6.22
CA ILE A 236 24.70 -25.93 -7.65
C ILE A 236 25.66 -24.76 -7.86
N SER A 237 26.83 -25.06 -8.43
CA SER A 237 27.85 -24.07 -8.83
C SER A 237 27.86 -23.78 -10.32
N GLY A 238 27.21 -24.62 -11.14
CA GLY A 238 27.14 -24.47 -12.61
C GLY A 238 25.93 -23.65 -13.09
N ALA A 239 25.72 -23.66 -14.43
CA ALA A 239 24.55 -23.05 -15.04
C ALA A 239 23.26 -23.78 -14.68
N MET A 240 22.18 -23.05 -14.53
CA MET A 240 20.84 -23.59 -14.40
C MET A 240 20.33 -24.07 -15.76
N ARG A 241 19.52 -25.13 -15.80
CA ARG A 241 18.92 -25.63 -17.05
C ARG A 241 17.79 -24.74 -17.57
N GLY A 242 17.15 -23.99 -16.66
CA GLY A 242 16.06 -23.07 -16.99
C GLY A 242 15.57 -22.31 -15.77
N VAL A 243 14.75 -21.31 -16.03
CA VAL A 243 14.08 -20.49 -15.01
C VAL A 243 12.57 -20.56 -15.21
N LEU A 244 11.84 -20.79 -14.14
CA LEU A 244 10.39 -20.68 -14.09
C LEU A 244 10.04 -19.48 -13.21
N LEU A 245 9.57 -18.40 -13.85
CA LEU A 245 9.13 -17.19 -13.17
C LEU A 245 7.62 -17.29 -12.89
N ASP A 246 7.25 -17.23 -11.62
CA ASP A 246 5.85 -17.26 -11.17
C ASP A 246 5.40 -15.87 -10.72
N LEU A 247 4.50 -15.28 -11.51
CA LEU A 247 3.86 -13.98 -11.24
C LEU A 247 2.36 -14.14 -10.90
N ARG A 248 1.91 -15.34 -10.61
CA ARG A 248 0.49 -15.57 -10.27
C ARG A 248 0.12 -14.86 -8.98
N GLY A 249 -0.96 -14.07 -9.03
CA GLY A 249 -1.41 -13.25 -7.91
C GLY A 249 -0.53 -12.03 -7.61
N ASN A 250 0.41 -11.69 -8.51
CA ASN A 250 1.16 -10.44 -8.42
C ASN A 250 0.26 -9.28 -8.92
N PRO A 251 -0.04 -8.28 -8.09
CA PRO A 251 -0.88 -7.14 -8.48
C PRO A 251 -0.10 -6.08 -9.29
N GLY A 252 1.23 -6.22 -9.45
CA GLY A 252 2.11 -5.21 -10.01
C GLY A 252 3.00 -4.56 -8.94
N GLY A 253 3.19 -3.24 -9.04
CA GLY A 253 4.00 -2.43 -8.13
C GLY A 253 4.88 -1.43 -8.86
N LEU A 254 6.10 -1.19 -8.35
CA LEU A 254 7.04 -0.22 -8.89
C LEU A 254 7.59 -0.66 -10.25
N VAL A 255 7.40 0.18 -11.27
CA VAL A 255 7.83 -0.11 -12.66
C VAL A 255 9.34 -0.23 -12.75
N ASP A 256 10.08 0.62 -12.01
CA ASP A 256 11.53 0.59 -12.01
C ASP A 256 12.07 -0.75 -11.48
N GLU A 257 11.45 -1.32 -10.47
CA GLU A 257 11.80 -2.65 -9.95
C GLU A 257 11.47 -3.76 -10.95
N ALA A 258 10.31 -3.65 -11.61
CA ALA A 258 9.91 -4.64 -12.61
C ALA A 258 10.81 -4.64 -13.87
N THR A 259 11.42 -3.50 -14.22
CA THR A 259 12.30 -3.38 -15.38
C THR A 259 13.73 -3.82 -15.10
N GLN A 260 14.11 -3.99 -13.83
CA GLN A 260 15.45 -4.46 -13.42
C GLN A 260 15.52 -6.00 -13.31
N ILE A 261 14.38 -6.67 -13.37
CA ILE A 261 14.25 -8.13 -13.31
C ILE A 261 14.21 -8.74 -14.72
#